data_2ae2bc050326179363d3a46af3daedb7
#
_entry.id   2ae2bc050326179363d3a46af3daedb7
#
_cell.length_a   1.000
_cell.length_b   1.000
_cell.length_c   1.000
_cell.angle_alpha   90.00
_cell.angle_beta   90.00
_cell.angle_gamma   90.00
#
_symmetry.space_group_name_H-M   'P 1'
#
loop_
_entity.id
_entity.type
_entity.pdbx_description
1 polymer ?
#
loop_
_entity_poly.entity_id
_entity_poly.type
_entity_poly.pdbx_seq_one_letter_code
_entity_poly.pdbx_strand_id
1 'polypeptide(L)'
;MEYTGSDYDGDYRNGRMEGKGKYTFPTETRYDGEMKDGMFHGKGTLFFPNGSKYEATWENGIAIEGKYTFADGLKYEEENWEYCDGYDRRFYTEICNGLKPAGRSQLTNRVPPREIPEGCYDCGDGFYDPRTRVVVDYNLKFLRNADDDENEWIVRTCRKGWDEYVGYNTKTTV
;
A
#
# COMPACT_ATOMS: atom_id res chain seq x y z
N MET A 1 23.29 0.00 21.31
CA MET A 1 24.24 0.90 20.62
C MET A 1 23.41 1.96 19.92
N GLU A 2 23.25 3.10 20.59
CA GLU A 2 22.25 4.15 20.23
C GLU A 2 22.68 5.10 19.08
N TYR A 3 23.83 4.90 18.49
CA TYR A 3 24.41 5.88 17.53
C TYR A 3 23.94 5.72 16.09
N THR A 4 23.22 4.64 15.75
CA THR A 4 22.78 4.40 14.36
C THR A 4 21.28 4.42 14.19
N GLY A 5 20.48 4.58 15.26
CA GLY A 5 19.02 4.49 15.22
C GLY A 5 18.50 3.09 14.88
N SER A 6 19.37 2.06 14.96
CA SER A 6 19.00 0.66 14.81
C SER A 6 18.74 0.04 16.16
N ASP A 7 17.80 -0.90 16.23
CA ASP A 7 17.47 -1.66 17.42
C ASP A 7 17.55 -3.16 17.16
N TYR A 8 18.04 -3.93 18.16
CA TYR A 8 18.09 -5.38 18.09
C TYR A 8 17.51 -6.02 19.35
N ASP A 9 16.57 -6.91 19.17
CA ASP A 9 15.94 -7.72 20.19
C ASP A 9 16.16 -9.21 19.85
N GLY A 10 17.01 -9.88 20.62
CA GLY A 10 17.35 -11.29 20.37
C GLY A 10 18.58 -11.75 21.13
N ASP A 11 19.05 -12.95 20.78
CA ASP A 11 20.17 -13.62 21.45
C ASP A 11 21.53 -12.99 21.10
N TYR A 12 22.44 -13.01 22.06
CA TYR A 12 23.84 -12.59 21.87
C TYR A 12 24.81 -13.70 22.26
N ARG A 13 25.85 -13.85 21.50
CA ARG A 13 26.99 -14.70 21.84
C ARG A 13 28.30 -13.96 21.57
N ASN A 14 29.18 -13.90 22.55
CA ASN A 14 30.47 -13.18 22.47
C ASN A 14 30.31 -11.72 22.02
N GLY A 15 29.23 -11.03 22.45
CA GLY A 15 28.94 -9.64 22.07
C GLY A 15 28.42 -9.42 20.67
N ARG A 16 28.12 -10.48 19.93
CA ARG A 16 27.51 -10.41 18.58
C ARG A 16 26.11 -11.01 18.58
N MET A 17 25.26 -10.52 17.68
CA MET A 17 23.91 -11.08 17.46
C MET A 17 24.04 -12.53 16.99
N GLU A 18 23.29 -13.43 17.66
CA GLU A 18 23.36 -14.87 17.41
C GLU A 18 21.97 -15.48 17.62
N GLY A 19 21.68 -16.63 17.00
CA GLY A 19 20.42 -17.33 17.20
C GLY A 19 19.25 -16.65 16.52
N LYS A 20 18.11 -16.54 17.20
CA LYS A 20 16.93 -15.87 16.67
C LYS A 20 16.83 -14.44 17.20
N GLY A 21 16.45 -13.52 16.33
CA GLY A 21 16.30 -12.13 16.74
C GLY A 21 15.57 -11.27 15.73
N LYS A 22 15.23 -10.06 16.18
CA LYS A 22 14.62 -9.00 15.37
C LYS A 22 15.57 -7.82 15.32
N TYR A 23 15.85 -7.38 14.11
CA TYR A 23 16.68 -6.21 13.87
C TYR A 23 15.88 -5.14 13.14
N THR A 24 15.76 -3.97 13.74
CA THR A 24 15.06 -2.83 13.16
C THR A 24 16.07 -1.82 12.65
N PHE A 25 15.98 -1.50 11.36
CA PHE A 25 16.80 -0.49 10.71
C PHE A 25 16.28 0.92 10.98
N PRO A 26 17.10 1.96 10.82
CA PRO A 26 16.66 3.37 10.91
C PRO A 26 15.57 3.73 9.89
N THR A 27 15.44 2.95 8.82
CA THR A 27 14.42 3.08 7.78
C THR A 27 13.09 2.42 8.14
N GLU A 28 12.95 1.96 9.40
CA GLU A 28 11.79 1.19 9.89
C GLU A 28 11.60 -0.18 9.21
N THR A 29 12.54 -0.59 8.35
CA THR A 29 12.59 -1.96 7.85
C THR A 29 12.99 -2.89 9.00
N ARG A 30 12.30 -4.01 9.16
CA ARG A 30 12.58 -4.97 10.23
C ARG A 30 12.96 -6.33 9.66
N TYR A 31 14.08 -6.87 10.10
CA TYR A 31 14.42 -8.27 9.90
C TYR A 31 13.92 -9.10 11.10
N ASP A 32 13.34 -10.26 10.83
CA ASP A 32 12.92 -11.24 11.82
C ASP A 32 13.40 -12.61 11.37
N GLY A 33 14.38 -13.18 12.05
CA GLY A 33 14.98 -14.42 11.60
C GLY A 33 16.22 -14.86 12.39
N GLU A 34 16.99 -15.72 11.75
CA GLU A 34 18.21 -16.28 12.35
C GLU A 34 19.40 -15.34 12.11
N MET A 35 20.25 -15.28 13.13
CA MET A 35 21.49 -14.49 13.16
C MET A 35 22.67 -15.39 13.44
N LYS A 36 23.78 -15.08 12.83
CA LYS A 36 25.06 -15.75 13.12
C LYS A 36 26.20 -14.75 13.00
N ASP A 37 26.98 -14.67 14.08
CA ASP A 37 28.18 -13.82 14.14
C ASP A 37 27.90 -12.34 13.76
N GLY A 38 26.72 -11.83 14.13
CA GLY A 38 26.29 -10.46 13.86
C GLY A 38 25.68 -10.24 12.46
N MET A 39 25.45 -11.28 11.68
CA MET A 39 24.91 -11.23 10.33
C MET A 39 23.63 -12.02 10.20
N PHE A 40 22.77 -11.63 9.25
CA PHE A 40 21.59 -12.42 8.87
C PHE A 40 22.05 -13.78 8.34
N HIS A 41 21.43 -14.83 8.84
CA HIS A 41 21.78 -16.21 8.50
C HIS A 41 20.52 -17.10 8.57
N GLY A 42 20.58 -18.28 7.92
CA GLY A 42 19.45 -19.20 7.93
C GLY A 42 18.16 -18.58 7.36
N LYS A 43 17.02 -18.92 7.94
CA LYS A 43 15.73 -18.41 7.49
C LYS A 43 15.42 -17.07 8.15
N GLY A 44 14.99 -16.09 7.36
CA GLY A 44 14.59 -14.79 7.89
C GLY A 44 13.78 -13.99 6.89
N THR A 45 13.01 -13.05 7.44
CA THR A 45 12.08 -12.21 6.68
C THR A 45 12.39 -10.74 6.93
N LEU A 46 12.53 -9.97 5.86
CA LEU A 46 12.50 -8.50 5.89
C LEU A 46 11.06 -8.02 5.74
N PHE A 47 10.63 -7.17 6.65
CA PHE A 47 9.37 -6.45 6.59
C PHE A 47 9.65 -4.98 6.28
N PHE A 48 9.03 -4.47 5.23
CA PHE A 48 9.20 -3.09 4.79
C PHE A 48 8.08 -2.19 5.33
N PRO A 49 8.34 -0.89 5.53
CA PRO A 49 7.34 0.05 6.04
C PRO A 49 6.07 0.16 5.18
N ASN A 50 6.17 -0.12 3.88
CA ASN A 50 5.04 -0.14 2.96
C ASN A 50 4.13 -1.38 3.09
N GLY A 51 4.42 -2.28 4.03
CA GLY A 51 3.67 -3.52 4.27
C GLY A 51 4.09 -4.71 3.41
N SER A 52 5.04 -4.54 2.50
CA SER A 52 5.61 -5.67 1.75
C SER A 52 6.62 -6.45 2.59
N LYS A 53 6.94 -7.68 2.17
CA LYS A 53 7.91 -8.54 2.84
C LYS A 53 8.78 -9.30 1.86
N TYR A 54 9.98 -9.65 2.31
CA TYR A 54 10.92 -10.50 1.59
C TYR A 54 11.35 -11.66 2.47
N GLU A 55 10.87 -12.86 2.17
CA GLU A 55 11.16 -14.12 2.87
C GLU A 55 12.31 -14.80 2.17
N ALA A 56 13.43 -15.01 2.85
CA ALA A 56 14.63 -15.56 2.22
C ALA A 56 15.43 -16.49 3.13
N THR A 57 16.30 -17.26 2.48
CA THR A 57 17.41 -17.96 3.13
C THR A 57 18.64 -17.10 3.00
N TRP A 58 19.33 -16.86 4.11
CA TRP A 58 20.45 -15.94 4.25
C TRP A 58 21.74 -16.70 4.55
N GLU A 59 22.81 -16.28 3.96
CA GLU A 59 24.15 -16.77 4.29
C GLU A 59 25.11 -15.58 4.42
N ASN A 60 25.64 -15.39 5.63
CA ASN A 60 26.58 -14.32 5.95
C ASN A 60 26.12 -12.92 5.51
N GLY A 61 24.83 -12.61 5.73
CA GLY A 61 24.24 -11.33 5.37
C GLY A 61 23.74 -11.21 3.93
N ILE A 62 23.92 -12.24 3.10
CA ILE A 62 23.50 -12.25 1.69
C ILE A 62 22.29 -13.17 1.54
N ALA A 63 21.25 -12.70 0.85
CA ALA A 63 20.11 -13.53 0.49
C ALA A 63 20.51 -14.45 -0.68
N ILE A 64 20.37 -15.77 -0.48
CA ILE A 64 20.69 -16.77 -1.50
C ILE A 64 19.46 -17.07 -2.36
N GLU A 65 18.31 -17.25 -1.71
CA GLU A 65 17.03 -17.52 -2.36
C GLU A 65 15.92 -16.86 -1.54
N GLY A 66 15.02 -16.16 -2.21
CA GLY A 66 13.95 -15.48 -1.51
C GLY A 66 12.72 -15.21 -2.37
N LYS A 67 11.64 -14.83 -1.69
CA LYS A 67 10.36 -14.49 -2.31
C LYS A 67 9.88 -13.14 -1.79
N TYR A 68 9.60 -12.23 -2.72
CA TYR A 68 9.01 -10.94 -2.39
C TYR A 68 7.49 -11.02 -2.48
N THR A 69 6.81 -10.49 -1.48
CA THR A 69 5.35 -10.36 -1.45
C THR A 69 4.99 -8.90 -1.24
N PHE A 70 4.20 -8.35 -2.12
CA PHE A 70 3.68 -6.99 -2.01
C PHE A 70 2.69 -6.86 -0.85
N ALA A 71 2.40 -5.62 -0.44
CA ALA A 71 1.50 -5.34 0.69
C ALA A 71 0.08 -5.87 0.50
N ASP A 72 -0.39 -5.98 -0.75
CA ASP A 72 -1.70 -6.55 -1.11
C ASP A 72 -1.73 -8.08 -1.16
N GLY A 73 -0.58 -8.73 -0.96
CA GLY A 73 -0.44 -10.19 -0.98
C GLY A 73 -0.01 -10.77 -2.33
N LEU A 74 0.15 -9.92 -3.37
CA LEU A 74 0.69 -10.36 -4.65
C LEU A 74 2.14 -10.81 -4.46
N LYS A 75 2.48 -11.99 -4.98
CA LYS A 75 3.85 -12.50 -4.96
C LYS A 75 4.57 -12.05 -6.23
N TYR A 76 5.79 -11.54 -6.06
CA TYR A 76 6.64 -11.21 -7.20
C TYR A 76 7.21 -12.49 -7.82
N GLU A 77 7.20 -12.54 -9.16
CA GLU A 77 7.84 -13.58 -9.97
C GLU A 77 8.86 -12.91 -10.88
N GLU A 78 10.08 -13.44 -10.90
CA GLU A 78 11.17 -12.90 -11.72
C GLU A 78 10.97 -13.20 -13.21
N GLU A 79 10.43 -14.38 -13.51
CA GLU A 79 10.11 -14.81 -14.87
C GLU A 79 8.59 -14.81 -15.09
N ASN A 80 8.16 -14.47 -16.31
CA ASN A 80 6.74 -14.45 -16.72
C ASN A 80 5.85 -13.56 -15.84
N TRP A 81 6.38 -12.39 -15.45
CA TRP A 81 5.61 -11.42 -14.68
C TRP A 81 4.47 -10.83 -15.51
N GLU A 82 3.24 -11.27 -15.23
CA GLU A 82 2.02 -10.85 -15.92
C GLU A 82 1.06 -10.16 -14.94
N TYR A 83 1.42 -8.94 -14.51
CA TYR A 83 0.58 -8.17 -13.59
C TYR A 83 0.29 -6.78 -14.15
N CYS A 84 -1.00 -6.40 -14.16
CA CYS A 84 -1.49 -5.10 -14.60
C CYS A 84 -1.01 -4.74 -16.03
N ASP A 85 -1.00 -5.74 -16.90
CA ASP A 85 -0.51 -5.69 -18.28
C ASP A 85 -1.57 -5.19 -19.29
N GLY A 86 -1.34 -5.41 -20.57
CA GLY A 86 -2.28 -5.04 -21.64
C GLY A 86 -3.55 -5.90 -21.67
N TYR A 87 -3.56 -7.08 -21.06
CA TYR A 87 -4.67 -8.02 -21.09
C TYR A 87 -5.55 -7.93 -19.83
N ASP A 88 -4.95 -7.71 -18.65
CA ASP A 88 -5.68 -7.54 -17.39
C ASP A 88 -5.10 -6.35 -16.62
N ARG A 89 -5.87 -5.26 -16.58
CA ARG A 89 -5.49 -3.99 -15.94
C ARG A 89 -5.96 -3.87 -14.49
N ARG A 90 -6.58 -4.93 -13.93
CA ARG A 90 -7.05 -4.92 -12.55
C ARG A 90 -5.88 -4.99 -11.57
N PHE A 91 -6.02 -4.30 -10.43
CA PHE A 91 -5.14 -4.51 -9.29
C PHE A 91 -5.40 -5.87 -8.63
N TYR A 92 -4.39 -6.41 -7.95
CA TYR A 92 -4.49 -7.74 -7.32
C TYR A 92 -5.66 -7.85 -6.33
N THR A 93 -5.93 -6.81 -5.56
CA THR A 93 -7.09 -6.76 -4.67
C THR A 93 -8.43 -6.84 -5.41
N GLU A 94 -8.52 -6.30 -6.62
CA GLU A 94 -9.72 -6.41 -7.48
C GLU A 94 -9.82 -7.80 -8.13
N ILE A 95 -8.69 -8.42 -8.45
CA ILE A 95 -8.66 -9.82 -8.91
C ILE A 95 -9.20 -10.74 -7.80
N CYS A 96 -8.77 -10.53 -6.55
CA CYS A 96 -9.19 -11.33 -5.40
C CYS A 96 -10.64 -11.08 -4.96
N ASN A 97 -11.09 -9.82 -4.98
CA ASN A 97 -12.34 -9.38 -4.36
C ASN A 97 -13.40 -8.94 -5.36
N GLY A 98 -13.08 -8.94 -6.65
CA GLY A 98 -13.96 -8.43 -7.71
C GLY A 98 -13.93 -6.91 -7.86
N LEU A 99 -14.44 -6.44 -9.00
CA LEU A 99 -14.58 -5.02 -9.30
C LEU A 99 -15.72 -4.41 -8.48
N LYS A 100 -15.54 -3.16 -8.08
CA LYS A 100 -16.53 -2.36 -7.36
C LYS A 100 -17.07 -1.24 -8.26
N PRO A 101 -18.20 -0.61 -7.92
CA PRO A 101 -18.70 0.59 -8.58
C PRO A 101 -17.65 1.72 -8.60
N ALA A 102 -17.76 2.64 -9.57
CA ALA A 102 -16.76 3.68 -9.83
C ALA A 102 -16.34 4.48 -8.59
N GLY A 103 -17.27 4.86 -7.72
CA GLY A 103 -16.99 5.58 -6.47
C GLY A 103 -16.24 4.76 -5.41
N ARG A 104 -16.14 3.43 -5.58
CA ARG A 104 -15.46 2.51 -4.66
C ARG A 104 -14.32 1.75 -5.31
N SER A 105 -14.08 1.96 -6.60
CA SER A 105 -12.99 1.30 -7.33
C SER A 105 -11.64 1.71 -6.76
N GLN A 106 -10.71 0.76 -6.75
CA GLN A 106 -9.33 1.04 -6.41
C GLN A 106 -8.66 1.83 -7.54
N LEU A 107 -8.11 3.00 -7.23
CA LEU A 107 -7.41 3.86 -8.20
C LEU A 107 -5.90 3.71 -8.15
N THR A 108 -5.38 3.23 -7.04
CA THR A 108 -3.94 3.08 -6.81
C THR A 108 -3.67 1.72 -6.18
N ASN A 109 -2.42 1.28 -6.21
CA ASN A 109 -1.98 0.02 -5.58
C ASN A 109 -1.82 0.13 -4.05
N ARG A 110 -2.46 1.09 -3.41
CA ARG A 110 -2.41 1.26 -1.95
C ARG A 110 -3.28 0.22 -1.26
N VAL A 111 -2.77 -0.37 -0.18
CA VAL A 111 -3.50 -1.34 0.65
C VAL A 111 -3.49 -0.87 2.12
N PRO A 112 -4.65 -0.68 2.75
CA PRO A 112 -5.99 -0.75 2.17
C PRO A 112 -6.24 0.37 1.15
N PRO A 113 -7.15 0.16 0.16
CA PRO A 113 -7.53 1.22 -0.78
C PRO A 113 -8.15 2.39 -0.04
N ARG A 114 -7.93 3.60 -0.57
CA ARG A 114 -8.52 4.81 -0.01
C ARG A 114 -10.02 4.85 -0.31
N GLU A 115 -10.83 5.03 0.72
CA GLU A 115 -12.26 5.20 0.60
C GLU A 115 -12.61 6.69 0.61
N ILE A 116 -13.48 7.11 -0.31
CA ILE A 116 -14.02 8.48 -0.32
C ILE A 116 -15.09 8.55 0.76
N PRO A 117 -15.02 9.53 1.71
CA PRO A 117 -16.06 9.71 2.71
C PRO A 117 -17.45 9.93 2.08
N GLU A 118 -18.50 9.49 2.76
CA GLU A 118 -19.87 9.64 2.28
C GLU A 118 -20.22 11.11 2.03
N GLY A 119 -20.78 11.39 0.87
CA GLY A 119 -21.14 12.74 0.46
C GLY A 119 -19.96 13.60 -0.05
N CYS A 120 -18.74 13.05 -0.10
CA CYS A 120 -17.57 13.77 -0.55
C CYS A 120 -17.13 13.33 -1.97
N TYR A 121 -16.29 14.16 -2.56
CA TYR A 121 -15.63 13.92 -3.83
C TYR A 121 -14.12 13.75 -3.62
N ASP A 122 -13.45 12.97 -4.46
CA ASP A 122 -11.98 12.91 -4.53
C ASP A 122 -11.53 13.85 -5.64
N CYS A 123 -10.94 14.99 -5.26
CA CYS A 123 -10.48 16.02 -6.19
C CYS A 123 -9.00 15.87 -6.60
N GLY A 124 -8.37 14.73 -6.23
CA GLY A 124 -7.01 14.36 -6.64
C GLY A 124 -5.94 14.69 -5.60
N ASP A 125 -6.07 15.77 -4.87
CA ASP A 125 -5.19 16.18 -3.77
C ASP A 125 -5.84 15.97 -2.39
N GLY A 126 -7.14 15.66 -2.35
CA GLY A 126 -7.88 15.44 -1.13
C GLY A 126 -9.35 15.15 -1.34
N PHE A 127 -10.12 15.19 -0.24
CA PHE A 127 -11.57 15.02 -0.25
C PHE A 127 -12.28 16.37 -0.14
N TYR A 128 -13.27 16.55 -1.00
CA TYR A 128 -14.11 17.77 -1.02
C TYR A 128 -15.53 17.47 -0.52
N ASP A 129 -15.99 18.22 0.46
CA ASP A 129 -17.38 18.21 0.92
C ASP A 129 -18.16 19.41 0.32
N PRO A 130 -19.14 19.19 -0.57
CA PRO A 130 -19.86 20.28 -1.23
C PRO A 130 -20.78 21.06 -0.29
N ARG A 131 -21.12 20.50 0.88
CA ARG A 131 -21.98 21.19 1.87
C ARG A 131 -21.22 22.28 2.62
N THR A 132 -19.95 22.02 2.92
CA THR A 132 -19.07 22.95 3.64
C THR A 132 -18.15 23.71 2.72
N ARG A 133 -18.03 23.28 1.46
CA ARG A 133 -17.07 23.80 0.46
C ARG A 133 -15.61 23.67 0.89
N VAL A 134 -15.32 22.72 1.74
CA VAL A 134 -13.96 22.49 2.26
C VAL A 134 -13.31 21.33 1.53
N VAL A 135 -12.05 21.54 1.14
CA VAL A 135 -11.14 20.49 0.72
C VAL A 135 -10.22 20.14 1.88
N VAL A 136 -10.19 18.86 2.24
CA VAL A 136 -9.25 18.30 3.21
C VAL A 136 -8.26 17.38 2.51
N ASP A 137 -7.05 17.25 3.04
CA ASP A 137 -6.11 16.25 2.53
C ASP A 137 -6.58 14.83 2.84
N TYR A 138 -5.86 13.83 2.34
CA TYR A 138 -6.20 12.43 2.59
C TYR A 138 -5.98 11.96 4.04
N ASN A 139 -5.45 12.81 4.92
CA ASN A 139 -5.38 12.62 6.36
C ASN A 139 -6.45 13.46 7.12
N LEU A 140 -7.43 13.98 6.38
CA LEU A 140 -8.54 14.79 6.87
C LEU A 140 -8.11 16.13 7.49
N LYS A 141 -6.95 16.66 7.09
CA LYS A 141 -6.51 18.00 7.49
C LYS A 141 -7.00 19.02 6.46
N PHE A 142 -7.41 20.19 6.95
CA PHE A 142 -7.84 21.29 6.10
C PHE A 142 -6.75 21.71 5.09
N LEU A 143 -7.13 21.83 3.83
CA LEU A 143 -6.28 22.37 2.77
C LEU A 143 -6.75 23.76 2.33
N ARG A 144 -8.00 23.88 1.89
CA ARG A 144 -8.58 25.11 1.34
C ARG A 144 -10.10 25.09 1.32
N ASN A 145 -10.68 26.26 1.09
CA ASN A 145 -12.08 26.38 0.69
C ASN A 145 -12.16 26.46 -0.85
N ALA A 146 -13.09 25.73 -1.44
CA ALA A 146 -13.37 25.79 -2.87
C ALA A 146 -14.23 27.02 -3.17
N ASP A 147 -13.87 27.77 -4.20
CA ASP A 147 -14.71 28.81 -4.78
C ASP A 147 -15.82 28.21 -5.68
N ASP A 148 -16.59 29.07 -6.33
CA ASP A 148 -17.72 28.62 -7.16
C ASP A 148 -17.23 27.83 -8.38
N ASP A 149 -16.14 28.25 -9.03
CA ASP A 149 -15.60 27.62 -10.22
C ASP A 149 -14.99 26.24 -9.88
N GLU A 150 -14.24 26.16 -8.78
CA GLU A 150 -13.68 24.89 -8.29
C GLU A 150 -14.79 23.92 -7.87
N ASN A 151 -15.81 24.40 -7.16
CA ASN A 151 -16.98 23.59 -6.78
C ASN A 151 -17.69 23.02 -8.02
N GLU A 152 -17.94 23.86 -9.05
CA GLU A 152 -18.61 23.39 -10.27
C GLU A 152 -17.75 22.32 -10.97
N TRP A 153 -16.44 22.57 -11.08
CA TRP A 153 -15.52 21.61 -11.66
C TRP A 153 -15.50 20.28 -10.90
N ILE A 154 -15.36 20.31 -9.56
CA ILE A 154 -15.32 19.10 -8.75
C ILE A 154 -16.61 18.29 -8.89
N VAL A 155 -17.76 18.94 -8.71
CA VAL A 155 -19.07 18.26 -8.73
C VAL A 155 -19.35 17.63 -10.09
N ARG A 156 -18.89 18.26 -11.18
CA ARG A 156 -19.10 17.76 -12.56
C ARG A 156 -18.13 16.67 -12.97
N THR A 157 -16.88 16.69 -12.49
CA THR A 157 -15.79 15.88 -13.07
C THR A 157 -15.16 14.89 -12.11
N CYS A 158 -15.17 15.18 -10.80
CA CYS A 158 -14.47 14.36 -9.84
C CYS A 158 -15.25 13.13 -9.41
N ARG A 159 -14.54 12.11 -8.98
CA ARG A 159 -15.10 10.87 -8.48
C ARG A 159 -15.77 11.08 -7.13
N LYS A 160 -16.96 10.51 -6.96
CA LYS A 160 -17.79 10.64 -5.75
C LYS A 160 -17.94 9.31 -5.01
N GLY A 161 -18.10 9.38 -3.68
CA GLY A 161 -18.15 8.22 -2.81
C GLY A 161 -19.42 7.37 -2.93
N TRP A 162 -20.45 7.88 -3.61
CA TRP A 162 -21.76 7.20 -3.78
C TRP A 162 -22.06 6.78 -5.21
N ASP A 163 -21.08 6.84 -6.13
CA ASP A 163 -21.28 6.33 -7.48
C ASP A 163 -21.56 4.84 -7.45
N GLU A 164 -22.59 4.44 -8.17
CA GLU A 164 -23.01 3.06 -8.35
C GLU A 164 -23.04 2.69 -9.83
N TYR A 165 -22.58 1.48 -10.15
CA TYR A 165 -22.74 0.95 -11.50
C TYR A 165 -24.19 0.49 -11.67
N VAL A 166 -24.90 1.19 -12.54
CA VAL A 166 -26.32 0.88 -12.85
C VAL A 166 -26.50 0.05 -14.14
N GLY A 167 -25.40 -0.32 -14.79
CA GLY A 167 -25.40 -1.06 -16.04
C GLY A 167 -25.78 -0.21 -17.26
N TYR A 168 -25.82 -0.86 -18.41
CA TYR A 168 -26.29 -0.21 -19.65
C TYR A 168 -27.80 -0.12 -19.66
N ASN A 169 -28.32 1.11 -19.71
CA ASN A 169 -29.77 1.33 -19.76
C ASN A 169 -30.23 1.36 -21.23
N THR A 170 -30.85 0.27 -21.69
CA THR A 170 -31.37 0.13 -23.05
C THR A 170 -32.66 0.92 -23.33
N LYS A 171 -33.21 1.64 -22.35
CA LYS A 171 -34.51 2.32 -22.46
C LYS A 171 -34.46 3.77 -22.97
N THR A 172 -33.34 4.24 -23.47
CA THR A 172 -33.28 5.59 -24.09
C THR A 172 -33.10 5.48 -25.60
N THR A 173 -34.09 4.87 -26.27
CA THR A 173 -34.29 5.07 -27.70
C THR A 173 -35.79 5.32 -27.90
N VAL A 174 -36.17 6.57 -27.78
CA VAL A 174 -37.38 7.13 -28.43
C VAL A 174 -37.00 8.44 -29.06
#